data_fc6925fd1e6ae3ad307a720c6bd1dd33
#
_entry.id   fc6925fd1e6ae3ad307a720c6bd1dd33
#
_cell.length_a   1.000
_cell.length_b   1.000
_cell.length_c   1.000
_cell.angle_alpha   90.00
_cell.angle_beta   90.00
_cell.angle_gamma   90.00
#
_symmetry.space_group_name_H-M   'P 1'
#
loop_
_entity.id
_entity.type
_entity.pdbx_description
1 polymer ?
#
loop_
_entity_poly.entity_id
_entity_poly.type
_entity_poly.pdbx_seq_one_letter_code
_entity_poly.pdbx_strand_id
1 'polypeptide(L)'
;MNKKKMYILSIVGLVVLVYLIITFVLYNSQRSLLYHPTENNYSGDKLTVSIDKIKIKNDDNIELLAWYHEKDIEKYKTILFLHGNAGSLENRIHKINHFNDMDVNFLIISWRGFSGNKGQPTEKGLYKDAKSGVDWLKNKGVKQENIIIYGESLGTGVATEI
;
A
#
# COMPACT_ATOMS: atom_id res chain seq x y z
N MET A 1 -49.54 -25.21 13.87
CA MET A 1 -48.67 -24.10 14.34
C MET A 1 -49.50 -22.85 14.51
N ASN A 2 -49.40 -22.15 15.65
CA ASN A 2 -50.17 -20.93 15.91
C ASN A 2 -49.74 -19.85 14.93
N LYS A 3 -50.73 -19.13 14.31
CA LYS A 3 -50.46 -18.02 13.36
C LYS A 3 -49.43 -17.01 13.87
N LYS A 4 -49.54 -16.63 15.15
CA LYS A 4 -48.58 -15.72 15.80
C LYS A 4 -47.10 -16.27 15.77
N LYS A 5 -46.91 -17.58 16.04
CA LYS A 5 -45.60 -18.24 15.98
C LYS A 5 -45.08 -18.28 14.55
N MET A 6 -45.93 -18.46 13.58
CA MET A 6 -45.54 -18.43 12.15
C MET A 6 -45.09 -17.04 11.71
N TYR A 7 -45.79 -15.97 12.09
CA TYR A 7 -45.38 -14.59 11.80
C TYR A 7 -44.00 -14.25 12.43
N ILE A 8 -43.81 -14.66 13.69
CA ILE A 8 -42.51 -14.42 14.38
C ILE A 8 -41.38 -15.15 13.64
N LEU A 9 -41.58 -16.42 13.24
CA LEU A 9 -40.60 -17.18 12.48
C LEU A 9 -40.31 -16.55 11.11
N SER A 10 -41.32 -16.01 10.44
CA SER A 10 -41.16 -15.32 9.15
C SER A 10 -40.35 -14.02 9.30
N ILE A 11 -40.60 -13.24 10.35
CA ILE A 11 -39.83 -12.02 10.65
C ILE A 11 -38.38 -12.36 10.96
N VAL A 12 -38.14 -13.36 11.82
CA VAL A 12 -36.78 -13.83 12.13
C VAL A 12 -36.06 -14.30 10.86
N GLY A 13 -36.74 -15.12 10.04
CA GLY A 13 -36.19 -15.56 8.75
C GLY A 13 -35.82 -14.42 7.81
N LEU A 14 -36.69 -13.39 7.74
CA LEU A 14 -36.39 -12.19 6.94
C LEU A 14 -35.17 -11.42 7.48
N VAL A 15 -35.08 -11.23 8.79
CA VAL A 15 -33.92 -10.55 9.41
C VAL A 15 -32.61 -11.32 9.14
N VAL A 16 -32.63 -12.64 9.28
CA VAL A 16 -31.47 -13.48 8.98
C VAL A 16 -31.10 -13.37 7.49
N LEU A 17 -32.08 -13.41 6.58
CA LEU A 17 -31.84 -13.28 5.15
C LEU A 17 -31.17 -11.92 4.82
N VAL A 18 -31.71 -10.84 5.33
CA VAL A 18 -31.16 -9.48 5.14
C VAL A 18 -29.72 -9.41 5.68
N TYR A 19 -29.46 -9.97 6.86
CA TYR A 19 -28.11 -10.02 7.42
C TYR A 19 -27.13 -10.77 6.50
N LEU A 20 -27.53 -11.93 5.99
CA LEU A 20 -26.71 -12.72 5.06
C LEU A 20 -26.43 -11.99 3.76
N ILE A 21 -27.43 -11.29 3.20
CA ILE A 21 -27.27 -10.48 1.98
C ILE A 21 -26.25 -9.35 2.24
N ILE A 22 -26.41 -8.60 3.33
CA ILE A 22 -25.49 -7.51 3.68
C ILE A 22 -24.07 -8.04 3.84
N THR A 23 -23.91 -9.12 4.59
CA THR A 23 -22.59 -9.75 4.80
C THR A 23 -21.96 -10.19 3.48
N PHE A 24 -22.73 -10.81 2.60
CA PHE A 24 -22.28 -11.23 1.28
C PHE A 24 -21.85 -10.03 0.42
N VAL A 25 -22.64 -8.96 0.39
CA VAL A 25 -22.30 -7.74 -0.35
C VAL A 25 -21.02 -7.10 0.20
N LEU A 26 -20.90 -6.94 1.52
CA LEU A 26 -19.71 -6.39 2.16
C LEU A 26 -18.46 -7.23 1.88
N TYR A 27 -18.58 -8.56 1.98
CA TYR A 27 -17.49 -9.48 1.67
C TYR A 27 -16.97 -9.33 0.24
N ASN A 28 -17.88 -9.20 -0.75
CA ASN A 28 -17.47 -9.02 -2.13
C ASN A 28 -16.94 -7.62 -2.43
N SER A 29 -17.41 -6.62 -1.69
CA SER A 29 -17.03 -5.21 -1.90
C SER A 29 -15.84 -4.75 -1.06
N GLN A 30 -15.33 -5.57 -0.12
CA GLN A 30 -14.32 -5.16 0.85
C GLN A 30 -13.06 -4.53 0.21
N ARG A 31 -12.62 -5.03 -0.96
CA ARG A 31 -11.45 -4.48 -1.64
C ARG A 31 -11.71 -3.09 -2.18
N SER A 32 -12.82 -2.87 -2.85
CA SER A 32 -13.18 -1.54 -3.39
C SER A 32 -13.50 -0.53 -2.28
N LEU A 33 -13.94 -1.01 -1.12
CA LEU A 33 -14.16 -0.18 0.07
C LEU A 33 -12.86 0.17 0.78
N LEU A 34 -11.81 -0.66 0.65
CA LEU A 34 -10.54 -0.43 1.35
C LEU A 34 -9.51 0.27 0.45
N TYR A 35 -9.36 -0.14 -0.80
CA TYR A 35 -8.30 0.35 -1.68
C TYR A 35 -8.87 1.31 -2.72
N HIS A 36 -8.29 2.50 -2.80
CA HIS A 36 -8.71 3.59 -3.70
C HIS A 36 -7.55 4.06 -4.58
N PRO A 37 -7.02 3.19 -5.47
CA PRO A 37 -5.92 3.57 -6.35
C PRO A 37 -6.35 4.62 -7.35
N THR A 38 -5.42 5.48 -7.76
CA THR A 38 -5.57 6.37 -8.90
C THR A 38 -4.49 6.09 -9.93
N GLU A 39 -4.85 6.20 -11.21
CA GLU A 39 -3.96 6.08 -12.37
C GLU A 39 -3.52 7.45 -12.87
N ASN A 40 -3.32 8.40 -11.98
CA ASN A 40 -2.89 9.72 -12.39
C ASN A 40 -1.37 9.77 -12.62
N ASN A 41 -0.90 10.91 -13.10
CA ASN A 41 0.50 11.16 -13.34
C ASN A 41 1.35 10.80 -12.11
N TYR A 42 2.41 10.06 -12.34
CA TYR A 42 3.41 9.66 -11.35
C TYR A 42 4.83 10.00 -11.82
N SER A 43 4.94 11.11 -12.53
CA SER A 43 6.20 11.60 -13.09
C SER A 43 7.17 12.11 -12.02
N GLY A 44 6.66 12.61 -10.92
CA GLY A 44 7.47 13.23 -9.88
C GLY A 44 7.96 14.65 -10.24
N ASP A 45 7.37 15.30 -11.26
CA ASP A 45 7.84 16.60 -11.77
C ASP A 45 7.77 17.73 -10.73
N LYS A 46 6.97 17.57 -9.68
CA LYS A 46 6.83 18.54 -8.58
C LYS A 46 7.71 18.23 -7.37
N LEU A 47 8.57 17.23 -7.48
CA LEU A 47 9.56 16.94 -6.45
C LEU A 47 10.66 17.98 -6.45
N THR A 48 11.08 18.40 -5.26
CA THR A 48 12.23 19.30 -5.06
C THR A 48 13.55 18.53 -4.96
N VAL A 49 13.48 17.20 -4.91
CA VAL A 49 14.63 16.30 -4.90
C VAL A 49 14.75 15.57 -6.23
N SER A 50 15.98 15.29 -6.63
CA SER A 50 16.24 14.38 -7.76
C SER A 50 15.88 12.95 -7.36
N ILE A 51 15.15 12.25 -8.21
CA ILE A 51 14.76 10.85 -8.01
C ILE A 51 15.12 9.99 -9.20
N ASP A 52 15.45 8.75 -8.92
CA ASP A 52 15.49 7.68 -9.90
C ASP A 52 14.11 6.98 -9.93
N LYS A 53 13.49 6.98 -11.12
CA LYS A 53 12.26 6.20 -11.35
C LYS A 53 12.67 4.78 -11.67
N ILE A 54 12.36 3.86 -10.78
CA ILE A 54 12.77 2.46 -10.90
C ILE A 54 11.57 1.53 -10.91
N LYS A 55 11.77 0.31 -11.35
CA LYS A 55 10.82 -0.78 -11.25
C LYS A 55 11.41 -1.89 -10.41
N ILE A 56 10.68 -2.30 -9.39
CA ILE A 56 11.05 -3.38 -8.49
C ILE A 56 10.16 -4.57 -8.78
N LYS A 57 10.74 -5.70 -9.11
CA LYS A 57 10.01 -6.94 -9.35
C LYS A 57 9.84 -7.70 -8.04
N ASN A 58 8.59 -8.00 -7.69
CA ASN A 58 8.27 -8.78 -6.51
C ASN A 58 8.19 -10.30 -6.78
N ASP A 59 7.96 -11.10 -5.73
CA ASP A 59 7.85 -12.57 -5.81
C ASP A 59 6.69 -13.07 -6.68
N ASP A 60 5.68 -12.24 -6.95
CA ASP A 60 4.56 -12.56 -7.85
C ASP A 60 4.86 -12.13 -9.30
N ASN A 61 6.11 -11.78 -9.64
CA ASN A 61 6.52 -11.25 -10.94
C ASN A 61 5.83 -9.95 -11.35
N ILE A 62 5.30 -9.18 -10.41
CA ILE A 62 4.73 -7.87 -10.67
C ILE A 62 5.84 -6.82 -10.59
N GLU A 63 5.94 -5.98 -11.61
CA GLU A 63 6.81 -4.81 -11.59
C GLU A 63 6.09 -3.66 -10.87
N LEU A 64 6.69 -3.18 -9.79
CA LEU A 64 6.19 -2.07 -8.99
C LEU A 64 6.97 -0.82 -9.34
N LEU A 65 6.29 0.25 -9.69
CA LEU A 65 6.89 1.57 -9.83
C LEU A 65 7.35 2.04 -8.45
N ALA A 66 8.57 2.59 -8.41
CA ALA A 66 9.14 3.17 -7.21
C ALA A 66 9.95 4.43 -7.56
N TRP A 67 10.07 5.33 -6.58
CA TRP A 67 10.96 6.47 -6.62
C TRP A 67 12.05 6.29 -5.58
N TYR A 68 13.29 6.40 -6.01
CA TYR A 68 14.47 6.29 -5.16
C TYR A 68 15.26 7.59 -5.19
N HIS A 69 15.71 8.02 -4.03
CA HIS A 69 16.64 9.12 -3.84
C HIS A 69 17.81 8.65 -3.00
N GLU A 70 19.01 8.85 -3.51
CA GLU A 70 20.25 8.54 -2.81
C GLU A 70 21.03 9.82 -2.57
N LYS A 71 21.33 10.10 -1.30
CA LYS A 71 22.25 11.13 -0.87
C LYS A 71 23.64 10.51 -0.60
N ASP A 72 23.65 9.52 0.28
CA ASP A 72 24.83 8.74 0.66
C ASP A 72 24.37 7.54 1.51
N ILE A 73 24.42 6.32 0.98
CA ILE A 73 23.95 5.11 1.67
C ILE A 73 24.91 4.65 2.77
N GLU A 74 26.18 5.05 2.71
CA GLU A 74 27.18 4.70 3.74
C GLU A 74 27.02 5.60 4.98
N LYS A 75 26.57 6.83 4.79
CA LYS A 75 26.50 7.86 5.83
C LYS A 75 25.11 7.99 6.45
N TYR A 76 24.06 7.93 5.64
CA TYR A 76 22.71 8.26 6.07
C TYR A 76 21.78 7.04 6.10
N LYS A 77 20.79 7.08 6.99
CA LYS A 77 19.69 6.12 7.01
C LYS A 77 18.86 6.18 5.73
N THR A 78 18.22 5.07 5.39
CA THR A 78 17.36 4.97 4.21
C THR A 78 15.93 4.70 4.66
N ILE A 79 15.01 5.59 4.31
CA ILE A 79 13.58 5.43 4.58
C ILE A 79 12.95 4.57 3.48
N LEU A 80 12.37 3.44 3.85
CA LEU A 80 11.41 2.73 3.00
C LEU A 80 10.01 3.25 3.32
N PHE A 81 9.44 4.03 2.41
CA PHE A 81 8.12 4.63 2.60
C PHE A 81 7.02 3.74 1.99
N LEU A 82 6.13 3.26 2.86
CA LEU A 82 4.97 2.42 2.57
C LEU A 82 3.71 3.28 2.66
N HIS A 83 3.13 3.62 1.51
CA HIS A 83 2.04 4.61 1.46
C HIS A 83 0.67 4.04 1.88
N GLY A 84 -0.29 4.94 2.08
CA GLY A 84 -1.66 4.63 2.49
C GLY A 84 -2.52 3.98 1.38
N ASN A 85 -3.80 3.82 1.66
CA ASN A 85 -4.75 3.06 0.84
C ASN A 85 -5.37 3.81 -0.34
N ALA A 86 -4.97 5.05 -0.59
CA ALA A 86 -5.57 5.88 -1.64
C ALA A 86 -4.51 6.63 -2.46
N GLY A 87 -4.85 6.98 -3.69
CA GLY A 87 -4.06 7.84 -4.56
C GLY A 87 -2.96 7.11 -5.34
N SER A 88 -1.87 7.81 -5.60
CA SER A 88 -0.67 7.36 -6.31
C SER A 88 0.58 7.94 -5.66
N LEU A 89 1.76 7.71 -6.24
CA LEU A 89 3.02 8.34 -5.78
C LEU A 89 2.94 9.87 -5.82
N GLU A 90 2.29 10.47 -6.81
CA GLU A 90 2.12 11.93 -6.92
C GLU A 90 1.45 12.56 -5.70
N ASN A 91 0.54 11.83 -5.04
CA ASN A 91 -0.13 12.31 -3.84
C ASN A 91 0.81 12.37 -2.61
N ARG A 92 2.04 11.85 -2.72
CA ARG A 92 3.04 11.82 -1.64
C ARG A 92 4.15 12.85 -1.82
N ILE A 93 4.16 13.60 -2.93
CA ILE A 93 5.16 14.61 -3.23
C ILE A 93 5.37 15.58 -2.05
N HIS A 94 4.28 16.07 -1.45
CA HIS A 94 4.38 16.99 -0.30
C HIS A 94 5.20 16.39 0.85
N LYS A 95 4.97 15.12 1.20
CA LYS A 95 5.74 14.44 2.26
C LYS A 95 7.17 14.16 1.85
N ILE A 96 7.37 13.73 0.60
CA ILE A 96 8.71 13.43 0.08
C ILE A 96 9.58 14.68 0.03
N ASN A 97 9.01 15.82 -0.34
CA ASN A 97 9.75 17.09 -0.34
C ASN A 97 10.28 17.48 1.05
N HIS A 98 9.62 17.06 2.14
CA HIS A 98 10.17 17.26 3.49
C HIS A 98 11.41 16.40 3.77
N PHE A 99 11.57 15.26 3.08
CA PHE A 99 12.79 14.44 3.23
C PHE A 99 14.02 15.10 2.59
N ASN A 100 13.82 16.06 1.68
CA ASN A 100 14.92 16.82 1.09
C ASN A 100 15.75 17.58 2.13
N ASP A 101 15.08 18.11 3.14
CA ASP A 101 15.72 18.89 4.20
C ASP A 101 16.34 18.00 5.28
N MET A 102 16.17 16.67 5.15
CA MET A 102 16.71 15.68 6.06
C MET A 102 17.96 15.00 5.46
N ASP A 103 18.84 14.56 6.34
CA ASP A 103 20.00 13.74 5.95
C ASP A 103 19.59 12.27 5.88
N VAL A 104 18.82 11.95 4.84
CA VAL A 104 18.32 10.57 4.58
C VAL A 104 18.33 10.25 3.09
N ASN A 105 18.43 8.97 2.79
CA ASN A 105 18.02 8.40 1.50
C ASN A 105 16.57 7.94 1.62
N PHE A 106 15.86 7.76 0.51
CA PHE A 106 14.53 7.17 0.57
C PHE A 106 14.20 6.30 -0.64
N LEU A 107 13.37 5.32 -0.39
CA LEU A 107 12.67 4.54 -1.40
C LEU A 107 11.18 4.58 -1.08
N ILE A 108 10.35 5.04 -2.01
CA ILE A 108 8.90 4.88 -1.96
C ILE A 108 8.47 3.94 -3.07
N ILE A 109 7.77 2.87 -2.71
CA ILE A 109 7.17 1.93 -3.67
C ILE A 109 5.68 2.21 -3.80
N SER A 110 5.15 2.10 -5.01
CA SER A 110 3.71 2.08 -5.24
C SER A 110 3.21 0.64 -5.19
N TRP A 111 2.14 0.42 -4.45
CA TRP A 111 1.53 -0.91 -4.33
C TRP A 111 1.06 -1.47 -5.68
N ARG A 112 0.94 -2.78 -5.78
CA ARG A 112 0.20 -3.45 -6.87
C ARG A 112 -1.18 -2.82 -7.03
N GLY A 113 -1.61 -2.56 -8.26
CA GLY A 113 -2.88 -1.91 -8.58
C GLY A 113 -2.89 -0.39 -8.40
N PHE A 114 -1.80 0.24 -7.88
CA PHE A 114 -1.68 1.69 -7.73
C PHE A 114 -0.68 2.26 -8.76
N SER A 115 -0.82 3.55 -9.10
CA SER A 115 0.09 4.25 -10.04
C SER A 115 0.28 3.51 -11.37
N GLY A 116 -0.73 2.82 -11.86
CA GLY A 116 -0.64 2.02 -13.09
C GLY A 116 0.05 0.66 -12.94
N ASN A 117 0.49 0.26 -11.76
CA ASN A 117 1.03 -1.08 -11.52
C ASN A 117 -0.02 -2.15 -11.76
N LYS A 118 0.39 -3.27 -12.33
CA LYS A 118 -0.47 -4.44 -12.50
C LYS A 118 -0.85 -5.09 -11.16
N GLY A 119 -1.85 -5.97 -11.22
CA GLY A 119 -2.31 -6.75 -10.08
C GLY A 119 -3.40 -6.05 -9.28
N GLN A 120 -3.91 -6.74 -8.27
CA GLN A 120 -4.94 -6.23 -7.37
C GLN A 120 -4.39 -6.20 -5.94
N PRO A 121 -4.62 -5.10 -5.20
CA PRO A 121 -4.14 -5.00 -3.83
C PRO A 121 -4.85 -6.02 -2.93
N THR A 122 -4.06 -6.71 -2.14
CA THR A 122 -4.49 -7.64 -1.10
C THR A 122 -3.50 -7.54 0.05
N GLU A 123 -3.91 -7.83 1.26
CA GLU A 123 -3.03 -7.80 2.44
C GLU A 123 -1.71 -8.54 2.21
N LYS A 124 -1.79 -9.84 1.89
CA LYS A 124 -0.59 -10.67 1.59
C LYS A 124 0.21 -10.17 0.39
N GLY A 125 -0.48 -9.56 -0.58
CA GLY A 125 0.17 -8.96 -1.74
C GLY A 125 1.01 -7.75 -1.35
N LEU A 126 0.48 -6.87 -0.51
CA LEU A 126 1.21 -5.70 -0.03
C LEU A 126 2.43 -6.08 0.81
N TYR A 127 2.37 -7.16 1.59
CA TYR A 127 3.54 -7.69 2.32
C TYR A 127 4.67 -8.09 1.37
N LYS A 128 4.34 -8.78 0.27
CA LYS A 128 5.32 -9.13 -0.77
C LYS A 128 5.88 -7.90 -1.49
N ASP A 129 5.02 -6.91 -1.74
CA ASP A 129 5.45 -5.64 -2.35
C ASP A 129 6.44 -4.91 -1.43
N ALA A 130 6.11 -4.79 -0.15
CA ALA A 130 7.00 -4.14 0.83
C ALA A 130 8.32 -4.90 1.01
N LYS A 131 8.26 -6.24 1.11
CA LYS A 131 9.44 -7.08 1.19
C LYS A 131 10.36 -6.89 -0.01
N SER A 132 9.82 -6.78 -1.23
CA SER A 132 10.62 -6.53 -2.42
C SER A 132 11.38 -5.20 -2.36
N GLY A 133 10.80 -4.18 -1.70
CA GLY A 133 11.48 -2.91 -1.44
C GLY A 133 12.65 -3.07 -0.48
N VAL A 134 12.48 -3.84 0.60
CA VAL A 134 13.58 -4.15 1.54
C VAL A 134 14.70 -4.91 0.83
N ASP A 135 14.35 -5.94 0.06
CA ASP A 135 15.32 -6.77 -0.66
C ASP A 135 16.07 -5.94 -1.72
N TRP A 136 15.38 -5.04 -2.42
CA TRP A 136 15.99 -4.11 -3.36
C TRP A 136 17.03 -3.20 -2.68
N LEU A 137 16.68 -2.62 -1.53
CA LEU A 137 17.61 -1.76 -0.76
C LEU A 137 18.83 -2.54 -0.29
N LYS A 138 18.65 -3.77 0.21
CA LYS A 138 19.77 -4.64 0.59
C LYS A 138 20.70 -4.95 -0.60
N ASN A 139 20.12 -5.26 -1.76
CA ASN A 139 20.87 -5.51 -2.99
C ASN A 139 21.59 -4.25 -3.51
N LYS A 140 21.10 -3.06 -3.18
CA LYS A 140 21.73 -1.76 -3.47
C LYS A 140 22.92 -1.49 -2.53
N GLY A 141 23.09 -2.29 -1.47
CA GLY A 141 24.15 -2.14 -0.49
C GLY A 141 23.74 -1.48 0.82
N VAL A 142 22.46 -1.12 0.98
CA VAL A 142 21.97 -0.54 2.25
C VAL A 142 21.98 -1.62 3.34
N LYS A 143 22.70 -1.37 4.44
CA LYS A 143 22.73 -2.27 5.59
C LYS A 143 21.35 -2.31 6.26
N GLN A 144 20.94 -3.48 6.73
CA GLN A 144 19.62 -3.68 7.33
C GLN A 144 19.34 -2.73 8.49
N GLU A 145 20.33 -2.51 9.36
CA GLU A 145 20.24 -1.58 10.50
C GLU A 145 20.12 -0.10 10.08
N ASN A 146 20.33 0.19 8.81
CA ASN A 146 20.19 1.54 8.23
C ASN A 146 18.85 1.73 7.52
N ILE A 147 18.01 0.69 7.39
CA ILE A 147 16.68 0.80 6.80
C ILE A 147 15.67 1.20 7.89
N ILE A 148 14.97 2.29 7.66
CA ILE A 148 13.85 2.77 8.48
C ILE A 148 12.58 2.52 7.69
N ILE A 149 11.68 1.69 8.23
CA ILE A 149 10.39 1.45 7.58
C ILE A 149 9.41 2.51 8.08
N TYR A 150 8.90 3.32 7.16
CA TYR A 150 7.92 4.38 7.43
C TYR A 150 6.58 4.04 6.79
N GLY A 151 5.60 3.71 7.61
CA GLY A 151 4.24 3.39 7.17
C GLY A 151 3.29 4.58 7.29
N GLU A 152 2.47 4.81 6.27
CA GLU A 152 1.37 5.76 6.28
C GLU A 152 0.04 5.03 6.27
N SER A 153 -0.83 5.23 7.27
CA SER A 153 -2.18 4.63 7.31
C SER A 153 -2.12 3.12 7.06
N LEU A 154 -2.70 2.62 5.96
CA LEU A 154 -2.59 1.22 5.54
C LEU A 154 -1.14 0.69 5.58
N GLY A 155 -0.20 1.51 5.14
CA GLY A 155 1.23 1.16 5.15
C GLY A 155 1.79 0.89 6.55
N THR A 156 1.17 1.39 7.63
CA THR A 156 1.61 1.07 9.00
C THR A 156 1.36 -0.39 9.34
N GLY A 157 0.21 -0.94 8.94
CA GLY A 157 -0.07 -2.37 9.10
C GLY A 157 0.92 -3.24 8.33
N VAL A 158 1.30 -2.83 7.11
CA VAL A 158 2.32 -3.54 6.33
C VAL A 158 3.71 -3.41 6.97
N ALA A 159 4.05 -2.24 7.49
CA ALA A 159 5.34 -1.99 8.14
C ALA A 159 5.57 -2.83 9.40
N THR A 160 4.52 -3.28 10.08
CA THR A 160 4.63 -4.12 11.27
C THR A 160 4.79 -5.61 10.94
N GLU A 161 4.54 -6.00 9.70
CA GLU A 161 4.63 -7.40 9.25
C GLU A 161 6.00 -7.75 8.65
N ILE A 162 6.77 -6.76 8.20
CA ILE A 162 8.03 -6.95 7.47
C ILE A 162 9.31 -6.59 8.30
#